data_4bf8eaff752eb45f8c9b6fdb379c316f
#
_entry.id   4bf8eaff752eb45f8c9b6fdb379c316f
#
_cell.length_a   1.000
_cell.length_b   1.000
_cell.length_c   1.000
_cell.angle_alpha   90.00
_cell.angle_beta   90.00
_cell.angle_gamma   90.00
#
_symmetry.space_group_name_H-M   'P 1'
#
loop_
_entity.id
_entity.type
_entity.pdbx_description
1 polymer ?
#
loop_
_entity_poly.entity_id
_entity_poly.type
_entity_poly.pdbx_seq_one_letter_code
_entity_poly.pdbx_strand_id
1 'polypeptide(L)'
;MALDKKPNDQEKQLDRRSFLTYGAAAGAGLMMSGVAPERAAAAKQADDINIALLGSGAQGQILMTSCLKIPGVRFKAVCDIWTDFNQKRATGTLKKYGHDVSGYVDYREMLAQEQDLDAVIIATPDFWHAEHTIACLREGLHVYCEKEMSNSLAEARRMVVAARETGKLLQIGHQRRSNPRYIHCREKLLSDAQILGRITTINAQWNRSVQPDLGWPQKYAIPPAVLSEYGFDSMHQFRNWRWYRGLGGGPIVDLGSHQIDIFGWFLDAVPQSVVASGGLDYYDPATHEWYDTVMAIYEYPSDAGVVRAFYQTLTTNSNQGYYESFMGDQGTLYITESAGRGGVYREQSAPDWRRWVELGYLDAPEEEAMSLDESLVLDVRETLAPPEHRIPVEFNDPYHMPHLVNFFNAVRGEEELNCPAEVGYESAVAVLKVNDAVERGTKLTFRQSEFRV
;
A
#
# COMPACT_ATOMS: atom_id res chain seq x y z
N MET A 1 48.77 39.74 13.05
CA MET A 1 48.50 38.59 13.90
C MET A 1 47.32 37.85 13.23
N ALA A 2 47.65 36.78 12.51
CA ALA A 2 46.72 36.07 11.65
C ALA A 2 45.91 35.08 12.50
N LEU A 3 44.58 35.02 12.26
CA LEU A 3 43.69 34.02 12.81
C LEU A 3 43.31 33.07 11.71
N ASP A 4 43.63 31.79 11.90
CA ASP A 4 43.39 30.67 11.06
C ASP A 4 41.89 30.46 10.77
N LYS A 5 41.56 30.32 9.50
CA LYS A 5 40.25 29.83 9.01
C LYS A 5 40.28 28.31 8.96
N LYS A 6 39.37 27.65 9.67
CA LYS A 6 39.02 26.23 9.45
C LYS A 6 38.21 26.04 8.17
N PRO A 7 38.32 24.90 7.51
CA PRO A 7 37.66 24.69 6.21
C PRO A 7 36.19 24.36 6.34
N ASN A 8 35.48 24.82 5.34
CA ASN A 8 34.07 24.78 5.06
C ASN A 8 33.56 23.35 4.79
N ASP A 9 32.58 22.91 5.53
CA ASP A 9 31.80 21.71 5.18
C ASP A 9 30.95 22.01 3.94
N GLN A 10 31.27 21.37 2.84
CA GLN A 10 30.48 21.41 1.63
C GLN A 10 29.21 20.58 1.82
N GLU A 11 28.07 21.24 1.90
CA GLU A 11 26.77 20.63 1.62
C GLU A 11 26.79 19.97 0.25
N LYS A 12 26.75 18.63 0.23
CA LYS A 12 26.51 17.87 -1.00
C LYS A 12 25.06 18.06 -1.42
N GLN A 13 24.81 19.02 -2.30
CA GLN A 13 23.59 19.03 -3.10
C GLN A 13 23.54 17.74 -3.92
N LEU A 14 22.51 16.94 -3.64
CA LEU A 14 22.13 15.78 -4.46
C LEU A 14 21.69 16.28 -5.84
N ASP A 15 22.48 15.99 -6.87
CA ASP A 15 22.19 16.37 -8.22
C ASP A 15 21.11 15.47 -8.84
N ARG A 16 20.48 15.94 -9.95
CA ARG A 16 19.41 15.22 -10.67
C ARG A 16 19.82 13.82 -11.16
N ARG A 17 21.11 13.53 -11.32
CA ARG A 17 21.60 12.20 -11.69
C ARG A 17 21.50 11.22 -10.54
N SER A 18 21.77 11.66 -9.32
CA SER A 18 21.67 10.85 -8.11
C SER A 18 20.22 10.39 -7.85
N PHE A 19 19.23 11.26 -8.12
CA PHE A 19 17.82 10.90 -7.95
C PHE A 19 17.31 9.86 -8.97
N LEU A 20 17.75 9.97 -10.21
CA LEU A 20 17.45 8.95 -11.25
C LEU A 20 18.16 7.61 -10.98
N THR A 21 19.30 7.66 -10.30
CA THR A 21 20.03 6.46 -9.88
C THR A 21 19.35 5.77 -8.71
N TYR A 22 18.71 6.49 -7.77
CA TYR A 22 17.95 5.89 -6.67
C TYR A 22 16.64 5.25 -7.14
N GLY A 23 15.95 5.83 -8.11
CA GLY A 23 14.79 5.18 -8.76
C GLY A 23 15.16 3.96 -9.61
N ALA A 24 16.39 3.92 -10.14
CA ALA A 24 16.93 2.77 -10.87
C ALA A 24 17.68 1.78 -9.97
N ALA A 25 18.20 2.24 -8.82
CA ALA A 25 18.98 1.42 -7.89
C ALA A 25 18.09 0.53 -7.00
N ALA A 26 16.83 0.88 -6.77
CA ALA A 26 15.87 -0.08 -6.18
C ALA A 26 15.67 -1.32 -7.08
N GLY A 27 15.96 -1.20 -8.39
CA GLY A 27 15.97 -2.34 -9.31
C GLY A 27 17.35 -2.97 -9.56
N ALA A 28 18.45 -2.30 -9.18
CA ALA A 28 19.81 -2.76 -9.51
C ALA A 28 20.63 -3.23 -8.30
N GLY A 29 20.24 -2.88 -7.08
CA GLY A 29 20.96 -3.22 -5.85
C GLY A 29 20.88 -4.69 -5.41
N LEU A 30 20.07 -5.53 -6.09
CA LEU A 30 19.88 -6.95 -5.79
C LEU A 30 20.70 -7.89 -6.69
N MET A 31 21.65 -7.37 -7.47
CA MET A 31 22.42 -8.16 -8.43
C MET A 31 23.73 -8.76 -7.87
N MET A 32 24.00 -8.70 -6.58
CA MET A 32 25.30 -9.09 -6.01
C MET A 32 25.25 -10.14 -4.91
N SER A 33 24.21 -10.98 -4.87
CA SER A 33 24.30 -12.27 -4.18
C SER A 33 24.29 -13.36 -5.24
N GLY A 34 25.47 -13.96 -5.49
CA GLY A 34 25.66 -15.00 -6.47
C GLY A 34 24.84 -16.25 -6.17
N VAL A 35 23.67 -16.33 -6.78
CA VAL A 35 22.98 -17.61 -7.02
C VAL A 35 23.05 -17.81 -8.52
N ALA A 36 23.85 -18.77 -8.92
CA ALA A 36 24.00 -19.19 -10.31
C ALA A 36 22.61 -19.62 -10.86
N PRO A 37 22.29 -19.27 -12.14
CA PRO A 37 21.07 -19.74 -12.77
C PRO A 37 21.29 -21.18 -13.26
N GLU A 38 21.04 -22.16 -12.40
CA GLU A 38 20.86 -23.53 -12.83
C GLU A 38 19.48 -24.02 -12.40
N ARG A 39 18.51 -23.85 -13.31
CA ARG A 39 17.43 -24.83 -13.47
C ARG A 39 16.79 -24.63 -14.86
N ALA A 40 17.15 -25.56 -15.77
CA ALA A 40 16.37 -25.86 -16.95
C ALA A 40 14.89 -26.08 -16.58
N ALA A 41 13.97 -25.73 -17.49
CA ALA A 41 12.53 -25.90 -17.33
C ALA A 41 12.21 -27.26 -16.69
N ALA A 42 12.05 -27.26 -15.38
CA ALA A 42 11.65 -28.44 -14.64
C ALA A 42 10.15 -28.65 -14.87
N ALA A 43 9.72 -29.90 -15.06
CA ALA A 43 8.31 -30.24 -15.11
C ALA A 43 7.58 -29.72 -13.86
N LYS A 44 6.30 -29.25 -14.02
CA LYS A 44 5.46 -28.77 -12.92
C LYS A 44 5.46 -29.80 -11.79
N GLN A 45 5.87 -29.40 -10.60
CA GLN A 45 5.71 -30.19 -9.39
C GLN A 45 4.26 -30.04 -8.89
N ALA A 46 3.79 -30.95 -8.05
CA ALA A 46 2.40 -30.93 -7.56
C ALA A 46 2.02 -29.61 -6.88
N ASP A 47 2.99 -28.92 -6.26
CA ASP A 47 2.80 -27.66 -5.51
C ASP A 47 3.15 -26.40 -6.32
N ASP A 48 3.51 -26.55 -7.60
CA ASP A 48 3.82 -25.40 -8.46
C ASP A 48 2.53 -24.68 -8.90
N ILE A 49 2.55 -23.34 -8.76
CA ILE A 49 1.45 -22.45 -9.19
C ILE A 49 1.90 -21.70 -10.44
N ASN A 50 1.21 -21.90 -11.55
CA ASN A 50 1.41 -21.18 -12.80
C ASN A 50 0.65 -19.87 -12.78
N ILE A 51 1.34 -18.76 -13.02
CA ILE A 51 0.74 -17.43 -12.93
C ILE A 51 0.99 -16.58 -14.16
N ALA A 52 0.09 -15.62 -14.39
CA ALA A 52 0.29 -14.51 -15.31
C ALA A 52 0.41 -13.18 -14.57
N LEU A 53 1.08 -12.22 -15.18
CA LEU A 53 1.14 -10.83 -14.72
C LEU A 53 0.39 -9.93 -15.72
N LEU A 54 -0.68 -9.28 -15.27
CA LEU A 54 -1.39 -8.23 -15.98
C LEU A 54 -0.96 -6.87 -15.48
N GLY A 55 -0.34 -6.07 -16.36
CA GLY A 55 0.27 -4.80 -16.00
C GLY A 55 1.68 -4.98 -15.42
N SER A 56 2.68 -4.77 -16.25
CA SER A 56 4.10 -4.88 -15.90
C SER A 56 4.77 -3.52 -15.74
N GLY A 57 4.00 -2.51 -15.32
CA GLY A 57 4.49 -1.19 -14.91
C GLY A 57 5.37 -1.25 -13.66
N ALA A 58 5.60 -0.11 -13.00
CA ALA A 58 6.45 -0.06 -11.81
C ALA A 58 5.99 -1.02 -10.71
N GLN A 59 4.68 -1.01 -10.37
CA GLN A 59 4.12 -1.89 -9.35
C GLN A 59 4.18 -3.35 -9.77
N GLY A 60 3.77 -3.68 -11.01
CA GLY A 60 3.84 -5.06 -11.50
C GLY A 60 5.25 -5.64 -11.47
N GLN A 61 6.29 -4.83 -11.73
CA GLN A 61 7.68 -5.28 -11.61
C GLN A 61 8.11 -5.51 -10.15
N ILE A 62 7.60 -4.73 -9.18
CA ILE A 62 7.84 -4.96 -7.75
C ILE A 62 7.22 -6.29 -7.33
N LEU A 63 5.95 -6.53 -7.68
CA LEU A 63 5.26 -7.78 -7.37
C LEU A 63 5.93 -8.97 -8.05
N MET A 64 6.26 -8.85 -9.33
CA MET A 64 7.00 -9.88 -10.09
C MET A 64 8.31 -10.26 -9.40
N THR A 65 9.10 -9.24 -8.98
CA THR A 65 10.40 -9.48 -8.31
C THR A 65 10.22 -10.16 -6.96
N SER A 66 9.14 -9.86 -6.25
CA SER A 66 8.78 -10.53 -5.00
C SER A 66 8.35 -11.99 -5.26
N CYS A 67 7.49 -12.22 -6.25
CA CYS A 67 7.04 -13.58 -6.62
C CYS A 67 8.19 -14.48 -7.05
N LEU A 68 9.24 -13.95 -7.69
CA LEU A 68 10.44 -14.73 -8.06
C LEU A 68 11.18 -15.36 -6.86
N LYS A 69 10.92 -14.86 -5.65
CA LYS A 69 11.51 -15.40 -4.41
C LYS A 69 10.62 -16.43 -3.72
N ILE A 70 9.38 -16.59 -4.18
CA ILE A 70 8.40 -17.51 -3.57
C ILE A 70 8.55 -18.90 -4.24
N PRO A 71 8.88 -19.94 -3.49
CA PRO A 71 9.02 -21.29 -4.04
C PRO A 71 7.76 -21.78 -4.75
N GLY A 72 7.93 -22.46 -5.87
CA GLY A 72 6.84 -23.07 -6.62
C GLY A 72 6.01 -22.09 -7.46
N VAL A 73 6.31 -20.77 -7.46
CA VAL A 73 5.61 -19.82 -8.31
C VAL A 73 6.28 -19.73 -9.68
N ARG A 74 5.52 -19.94 -10.75
CA ARG A 74 6.01 -19.98 -12.13
C ARG A 74 5.24 -19.02 -13.02
N PHE A 75 5.92 -18.03 -13.57
CA PHE A 75 5.34 -17.14 -14.57
C PHE A 75 5.24 -17.84 -15.92
N LYS A 76 4.06 -17.77 -16.55
CA LYS A 76 3.75 -18.29 -17.89
C LYS A 76 3.49 -17.15 -18.88
N ALA A 77 2.94 -16.04 -18.42
CA ALA A 77 2.58 -14.92 -19.28
C ALA A 77 2.80 -13.56 -18.61
N VAL A 78 3.06 -12.55 -19.46
CA VAL A 78 3.01 -11.13 -19.11
C VAL A 78 2.13 -10.41 -20.11
N CYS A 79 1.09 -9.72 -19.65
CA CYS A 79 0.22 -8.90 -20.48
C CYS A 79 0.41 -7.41 -20.15
N ASP A 80 0.77 -6.61 -21.14
CA ASP A 80 0.95 -5.14 -21.00
C ASP A 80 0.86 -4.48 -22.38
N ILE A 81 0.15 -3.38 -22.47
CA ILE A 81 0.00 -2.61 -23.71
C ILE A 81 1.28 -1.88 -24.13
N TRP A 82 2.23 -1.67 -23.20
CA TRP A 82 3.53 -1.07 -23.50
C TRP A 82 4.58 -2.16 -23.82
N THR A 83 4.42 -2.75 -25.00
CA THR A 83 5.15 -3.93 -25.43
C THR A 83 6.66 -3.74 -25.47
N ASP A 84 7.14 -2.66 -26.11
CA ASP A 84 8.57 -2.42 -26.30
C ASP A 84 9.31 -1.94 -25.05
N PHE A 85 8.59 -1.60 -23.99
CA PHE A 85 9.20 -1.10 -22.77
C PHE A 85 8.86 -1.97 -21.54
N ASN A 86 7.63 -1.91 -21.05
CA ASN A 86 7.24 -2.63 -19.82
C ASN A 86 7.24 -4.15 -20.02
N GLN A 87 6.49 -4.64 -21.01
CA GLN A 87 6.34 -6.07 -21.28
C GLN A 87 7.68 -6.72 -21.63
N LYS A 88 8.44 -6.12 -22.56
CA LYS A 88 9.76 -6.61 -22.95
C LYS A 88 10.76 -6.67 -21.80
N ARG A 89 10.70 -5.69 -20.89
CA ARG A 89 11.53 -5.67 -19.68
C ARG A 89 11.14 -6.79 -18.72
N ALA A 90 9.85 -6.96 -18.46
CA ALA A 90 9.34 -8.00 -17.55
C ALA A 90 9.63 -9.41 -18.11
N THR A 91 9.26 -9.70 -19.37
CA THR A 91 9.54 -10.99 -20.02
C THR A 91 11.03 -11.29 -20.09
N GLY A 92 11.86 -10.29 -20.41
CA GLY A 92 13.31 -10.42 -20.43
C GLY A 92 13.91 -10.73 -19.05
N THR A 93 13.36 -10.15 -17.99
CA THR A 93 13.76 -10.47 -16.61
C THR A 93 13.35 -11.89 -16.25
N LEU A 94 12.09 -12.27 -16.46
CA LEU A 94 11.58 -13.60 -16.15
C LEU A 94 12.37 -14.71 -16.87
N LYS A 95 12.68 -14.53 -18.17
CA LYS A 95 13.52 -15.47 -18.93
C LYS A 95 14.92 -15.64 -18.35
N LYS A 96 15.54 -14.57 -17.80
CA LYS A 96 16.83 -14.67 -17.11
C LYS A 96 16.73 -15.50 -15.82
N TYR A 97 15.58 -15.52 -15.18
CA TYR A 97 15.31 -16.36 -14.00
C TYR A 97 14.80 -17.77 -14.36
N GLY A 98 14.84 -18.15 -15.64
CA GLY A 98 14.48 -19.49 -16.09
C GLY A 98 13.01 -19.75 -16.29
N HIS A 99 12.16 -18.70 -16.34
CA HIS A 99 10.76 -18.84 -16.68
C HIS A 99 10.58 -18.83 -18.20
N ASP A 100 9.82 -19.81 -18.72
CA ASP A 100 9.33 -19.79 -20.09
C ASP A 100 8.04 -18.99 -20.13
N VAL A 101 8.11 -17.76 -20.66
CA VAL A 101 7.06 -16.78 -20.55
C VAL A 101 6.72 -16.16 -21.90
N SER A 102 5.43 -16.11 -22.19
CA SER A 102 4.84 -15.44 -23.36
C SER A 102 4.48 -13.98 -23.06
N GLY A 103 4.46 -13.13 -24.08
CA GLY A 103 4.06 -11.72 -23.96
C GLY A 103 2.77 -11.45 -24.72
N TYR A 104 1.80 -10.80 -24.09
CA TYR A 104 0.47 -10.48 -24.66
C TYR A 104 0.17 -8.98 -24.52
N VAL A 105 -0.61 -8.44 -25.46
CA VAL A 105 -1.18 -7.10 -25.40
C VAL A 105 -2.60 -7.14 -24.84
N ASP A 106 -3.40 -8.04 -25.35
CA ASP A 106 -4.78 -8.27 -24.92
C ASP A 106 -4.84 -9.43 -23.90
N TYR A 107 -5.39 -9.16 -22.73
CA TYR A 107 -5.58 -10.17 -21.69
C TYR A 107 -6.54 -11.29 -22.11
N ARG A 108 -7.48 -11.03 -23.04
CA ARG A 108 -8.41 -12.04 -23.55
C ARG A 108 -7.68 -13.08 -24.40
N GLU A 109 -6.73 -12.61 -25.21
CA GLU A 109 -5.85 -13.50 -25.97
C GLU A 109 -4.96 -14.33 -25.03
N MET A 110 -4.39 -13.71 -23.99
CA MET A 110 -3.63 -14.42 -22.97
C MET A 110 -4.47 -15.53 -22.30
N LEU A 111 -5.67 -15.23 -21.84
CA LEU A 111 -6.56 -16.20 -21.20
C LEU A 111 -6.97 -17.33 -22.16
N ALA A 112 -7.15 -17.03 -23.44
CA ALA A 112 -7.50 -18.03 -24.45
C ALA A 112 -6.32 -18.98 -24.79
N GLN A 113 -5.07 -18.52 -24.68
CA GLN A 113 -3.90 -19.30 -25.07
C GLN A 113 -3.22 -20.01 -23.90
N GLU A 114 -3.21 -19.44 -22.72
CA GLU A 114 -2.54 -19.98 -21.53
C GLU A 114 -3.52 -20.80 -20.67
N GLN A 115 -3.73 -22.05 -21.06
CA GLN A 115 -4.77 -22.91 -20.45
C GLN A 115 -4.34 -23.58 -19.12
N ASP A 116 -3.08 -23.48 -18.72
CA ASP A 116 -2.52 -24.11 -17.52
C ASP A 116 -2.23 -23.10 -16.39
N LEU A 117 -2.88 -21.93 -16.44
CA LEU A 117 -2.77 -20.94 -15.36
C LEU A 117 -3.59 -21.37 -14.14
N ASP A 118 -3.06 -21.10 -12.96
CA ASP A 118 -3.72 -21.30 -11.67
C ASP A 118 -4.17 -19.94 -11.08
N ALA A 119 -3.38 -18.87 -11.30
CA ALA A 119 -3.66 -17.55 -10.75
C ALA A 119 -3.12 -16.41 -11.61
N VAL A 120 -3.61 -15.21 -11.34
CA VAL A 120 -3.17 -13.98 -12.01
C VAL A 120 -2.86 -12.88 -10.99
N ILE A 121 -1.75 -12.17 -11.21
CA ILE A 121 -1.40 -10.93 -10.50
C ILE A 121 -1.81 -9.76 -11.38
N ILE A 122 -2.68 -8.87 -10.88
CA ILE A 122 -3.18 -7.69 -11.58
C ILE A 122 -2.57 -6.45 -10.95
N ALA A 123 -1.84 -5.66 -11.74
CA ALA A 123 -1.21 -4.40 -11.39
C ALA A 123 -1.36 -3.35 -12.51
N THR A 124 -2.52 -3.37 -13.14
CA THR A 124 -2.96 -2.39 -14.12
C THR A 124 -3.47 -1.11 -13.43
N PRO A 125 -3.84 -0.04 -14.13
CA PRO A 125 -4.53 1.10 -13.53
C PRO A 125 -5.90 0.72 -12.93
N ASP A 126 -6.32 1.44 -11.87
CA ASP A 126 -7.50 1.11 -11.05
C ASP A 126 -8.79 0.90 -11.85
N PHE A 127 -9.00 1.66 -12.93
CA PHE A 127 -10.21 1.53 -13.75
C PHE A 127 -10.27 0.24 -14.59
N TRP A 128 -9.15 -0.45 -14.77
CA TRP A 128 -9.07 -1.76 -15.42
C TRP A 128 -9.19 -2.93 -14.43
N HIS A 129 -9.02 -2.69 -13.13
CA HIS A 129 -8.99 -3.76 -12.13
C HIS A 129 -10.23 -4.65 -12.18
N ALA A 130 -11.42 -4.06 -12.25
CA ALA A 130 -12.65 -4.84 -12.22
C ALA A 130 -12.83 -5.71 -13.48
N GLU A 131 -12.59 -5.17 -14.67
CA GLU A 131 -12.70 -5.93 -15.91
C GLU A 131 -11.73 -7.11 -15.94
N HIS A 132 -10.46 -6.86 -15.63
CA HIS A 132 -9.45 -7.90 -15.60
C HIS A 132 -9.73 -8.96 -14.54
N THR A 133 -10.07 -8.53 -13.32
CA THR A 133 -10.37 -9.45 -12.21
C THR A 133 -11.56 -10.35 -12.53
N ILE A 134 -12.67 -9.77 -13.00
CA ILE A 134 -13.90 -10.52 -13.32
C ILE A 134 -13.65 -11.51 -14.44
N ALA A 135 -12.89 -11.13 -15.47
CA ALA A 135 -12.55 -12.03 -16.56
C ALA A 135 -11.70 -13.22 -16.05
N CYS A 136 -10.64 -12.96 -15.29
CA CYS A 136 -9.79 -14.02 -14.73
C CYS A 136 -10.55 -14.96 -13.79
N LEU A 137 -11.40 -14.43 -12.89
CA LEU A 137 -12.21 -15.25 -11.99
C LEU A 137 -13.17 -16.17 -12.77
N ARG A 138 -13.79 -15.68 -13.84
CA ARG A 138 -14.71 -16.45 -14.70
C ARG A 138 -14.01 -17.55 -15.50
N GLU A 139 -12.75 -17.36 -15.86
CA GLU A 139 -11.89 -18.40 -16.42
C GLU A 139 -11.41 -19.42 -15.37
N GLY A 140 -11.85 -19.28 -14.12
CA GLY A 140 -11.54 -20.22 -13.05
C GLY A 140 -10.19 -19.99 -12.39
N LEU A 141 -9.59 -18.80 -12.53
CA LEU A 141 -8.30 -18.44 -11.96
C LEU A 141 -8.47 -17.75 -10.62
N HIS A 142 -7.52 -17.96 -9.69
CA HIS A 142 -7.38 -17.16 -8.49
C HIS A 142 -6.75 -15.82 -8.82
N VAL A 143 -7.12 -14.74 -8.12
CA VAL A 143 -6.68 -13.39 -8.47
C VAL A 143 -6.08 -12.67 -7.26
N TYR A 144 -4.88 -12.14 -7.42
CA TYR A 144 -4.35 -11.04 -6.62
C TYR A 144 -4.52 -9.75 -7.43
N CYS A 145 -5.28 -8.81 -6.92
CA CYS A 145 -5.49 -7.50 -7.54
C CYS A 145 -4.91 -6.39 -6.67
N GLU A 146 -4.09 -5.52 -7.24
CA GLU A 146 -3.56 -4.35 -6.52
C GLU A 146 -4.67 -3.43 -6.02
N LYS A 147 -4.35 -2.65 -5.01
CA LYS A 147 -5.20 -1.58 -4.51
C LYS A 147 -4.99 -0.31 -5.37
N GLU A 148 -5.93 0.63 -5.52
CA GLU A 148 -7.27 0.50 -4.98
C GLU A 148 -8.06 -0.55 -5.76
N MET A 149 -9.00 -1.23 -5.08
CA MET A 149 -9.77 -2.32 -5.68
C MET A 149 -10.42 -1.92 -7.02
N SER A 150 -10.92 -0.69 -7.10
CA SER A 150 -11.36 -0.02 -8.32
C SER A 150 -11.48 1.49 -8.06
N ASN A 151 -11.52 2.29 -9.11
CA ASN A 151 -11.86 3.71 -9.03
C ASN A 151 -13.38 3.96 -8.89
N SER A 152 -14.19 2.91 -8.84
CA SER A 152 -15.66 2.95 -8.77
C SER A 152 -16.22 1.93 -7.80
N LEU A 153 -17.11 2.34 -6.89
CA LEU A 153 -17.79 1.42 -5.97
C LEU A 153 -18.67 0.40 -6.68
N ALA A 154 -19.28 0.76 -7.81
CA ALA A 154 -20.09 -0.17 -8.59
C ALA A 154 -19.21 -1.30 -9.15
N GLU A 155 -18.04 -0.97 -9.67
CA GLU A 155 -17.09 -1.92 -10.21
C GLU A 155 -16.44 -2.77 -9.10
N ALA A 156 -16.03 -2.16 -7.99
CA ALA A 156 -15.55 -2.88 -6.82
C ALA A 156 -16.57 -3.92 -6.31
N ARG A 157 -17.86 -3.55 -6.27
CA ARG A 157 -18.94 -4.46 -5.91
C ARG A 157 -19.07 -5.65 -6.89
N ARG A 158 -18.92 -5.40 -8.18
CA ARG A 158 -18.95 -6.46 -9.21
C ARG A 158 -17.82 -7.47 -9.04
N MET A 159 -16.64 -7.04 -8.59
CA MET A 159 -15.51 -7.93 -8.30
C MET A 159 -15.85 -8.89 -7.16
N VAL A 160 -16.46 -8.40 -6.06
CA VAL A 160 -16.90 -9.23 -4.94
C VAL A 160 -17.94 -10.25 -5.40
N VAL A 161 -18.93 -9.81 -6.18
CA VAL A 161 -19.97 -10.72 -6.73
C VAL A 161 -19.33 -11.82 -7.57
N ALA A 162 -18.41 -11.47 -8.47
CA ALA A 162 -17.73 -12.44 -9.33
C ALA A 162 -16.89 -13.46 -8.52
N ALA A 163 -16.19 -13.01 -7.46
CA ALA A 163 -15.44 -13.90 -6.58
C ALA A 163 -16.38 -14.93 -5.90
N ARG A 164 -17.54 -14.48 -5.41
CA ARG A 164 -18.56 -15.36 -4.80
C ARG A 164 -19.18 -16.33 -5.81
N GLU A 165 -19.53 -15.85 -7.01
CA GLU A 165 -20.16 -16.68 -8.06
C GLU A 165 -19.22 -17.77 -8.55
N THR A 166 -17.92 -17.49 -8.65
CA THR A 166 -16.92 -18.44 -9.17
C THR A 166 -16.32 -19.33 -8.09
N GLY A 167 -16.43 -18.94 -6.82
CA GLY A 167 -15.76 -19.61 -5.69
C GLY A 167 -14.24 -19.52 -5.74
N LYS A 168 -13.69 -18.61 -6.56
CA LYS A 168 -12.24 -18.38 -6.65
C LYS A 168 -11.78 -17.31 -5.69
N LEU A 169 -10.55 -17.45 -5.23
CA LEU A 169 -9.95 -16.50 -4.31
C LEU A 169 -9.66 -15.18 -5.02
N LEU A 170 -10.05 -14.07 -4.37
CA LEU A 170 -9.68 -12.72 -4.75
C LEU A 170 -9.06 -12.01 -3.54
N GLN A 171 -7.75 -11.76 -3.60
CA GLN A 171 -7.03 -10.95 -2.63
C GLN A 171 -6.80 -9.54 -3.16
N ILE A 172 -7.10 -8.53 -2.36
CA ILE A 172 -6.83 -7.12 -2.68
C ILE A 172 -5.52 -6.68 -2.04
N GLY A 173 -4.70 -5.94 -2.77
CA GLY A 173 -3.32 -5.57 -2.46
C GLY A 173 -3.13 -4.62 -1.26
N HIS A 174 -3.92 -4.75 -0.18
CA HIS A 174 -3.70 -4.06 1.09
C HIS A 174 -2.62 -4.77 1.91
N GLN A 175 -1.35 -4.67 1.46
CA GLN A 175 -0.22 -5.46 1.96
C GLN A 175 0.07 -5.29 3.45
N ARG A 176 -0.34 -4.18 4.08
CA ARG A 176 -0.14 -3.95 5.51
C ARG A 176 -0.85 -4.97 6.38
N ARG A 177 -1.95 -5.57 5.89
CA ARG A 177 -2.67 -6.65 6.59
C ARG A 177 -1.87 -7.95 6.73
N SER A 178 -0.80 -8.10 5.96
CA SER A 178 0.15 -9.21 6.08
C SER A 178 1.51 -8.78 6.65
N ASN A 179 1.68 -7.52 6.99
CA ASN A 179 2.93 -7.03 7.58
C ASN A 179 3.07 -7.51 9.03
N PRO A 180 4.14 -8.25 9.40
CA PRO A 180 4.29 -8.81 10.74
C PRO A 180 4.20 -7.80 11.88
N ARG A 181 4.68 -6.56 11.66
CA ARG A 181 4.57 -5.48 12.67
C ARG A 181 3.13 -5.05 12.90
N TYR A 182 2.35 -4.89 11.82
CA TYR A 182 0.94 -4.53 11.93
C TYR A 182 0.12 -5.65 12.55
N ILE A 183 0.38 -6.91 12.18
CA ILE A 183 -0.25 -8.09 12.78
C ILE A 183 0.05 -8.13 14.28
N HIS A 184 1.33 -8.00 14.67
CA HIS A 184 1.74 -7.97 16.07
C HIS A 184 1.04 -6.85 16.86
N CYS A 185 1.00 -5.63 16.31
CA CYS A 185 0.32 -4.51 16.97
C CYS A 185 -1.17 -4.80 17.15
N ARG A 186 -1.86 -5.32 16.11
CA ARG A 186 -3.28 -5.63 16.19
C ARG A 186 -3.55 -6.74 17.19
N GLU A 187 -2.85 -7.86 17.09
CA GLU A 187 -3.12 -9.04 17.91
C GLU A 187 -2.62 -8.89 19.34
N LYS A 188 -1.34 -8.50 19.52
CA LYS A 188 -0.70 -8.49 20.84
C LYS A 188 -0.99 -7.20 21.60
N LEU A 189 -0.92 -6.05 20.96
CA LEU A 189 -1.05 -4.78 21.67
C LEU A 189 -2.52 -4.34 21.79
N LEU A 190 -3.30 -4.42 20.71
CA LEU A 190 -4.67 -3.92 20.74
C LEU A 190 -5.67 -4.97 21.21
N SER A 191 -5.57 -6.24 20.76
CA SER A 191 -6.53 -7.29 21.12
C SER A 191 -6.21 -7.95 22.45
N ASP A 192 -5.00 -8.53 22.61
CA ASP A 192 -4.62 -9.28 23.80
C ASP A 192 -4.37 -8.37 25.02
N ALA A 193 -3.54 -7.34 24.85
CA ALA A 193 -3.11 -6.47 25.94
C ALA A 193 -4.06 -5.29 26.17
N GLN A 194 -4.79 -4.86 25.14
CA GLN A 194 -5.61 -3.63 25.14
C GLN A 194 -4.83 -2.41 25.68
N ILE A 195 -3.55 -2.33 25.29
CA ILE A 195 -2.52 -1.51 25.93
C ILE A 195 -2.79 -0.01 25.82
N LEU A 196 -3.55 0.43 24.83
CA LEU A 196 -3.93 1.82 24.64
C LEU A 196 -5.12 2.25 25.50
N GLY A 197 -5.79 1.29 26.18
CA GLY A 197 -7.05 1.56 26.86
C GLY A 197 -8.14 1.95 25.86
N ARG A 198 -8.91 2.98 26.17
CA ARG A 198 -9.95 3.52 25.29
C ARG A 198 -9.33 4.37 24.20
N ILE A 199 -9.32 3.89 22.97
CA ILE A 199 -8.90 4.69 21.81
C ILE A 199 -9.96 5.78 21.55
N THR A 200 -9.54 7.03 21.46
CA THR A 200 -10.40 8.19 21.23
C THR A 200 -10.13 8.89 19.92
N THR A 201 -8.88 8.84 19.44
CA THR A 201 -8.41 9.61 18.30
C THR A 201 -7.40 8.81 17.50
N ILE A 202 -7.43 8.98 16.17
CA ILE A 202 -6.42 8.47 15.27
C ILE A 202 -5.93 9.65 14.43
N ASN A 203 -4.60 9.78 14.26
CA ASN A 203 -4.00 10.68 13.31
C ASN A 203 -3.16 9.88 12.32
N ALA A 204 -3.37 10.14 11.03
CA ALA A 204 -2.53 9.53 10.01
C ALA A 204 -2.32 10.48 8.84
N GLN A 205 -1.27 10.21 8.09
CA GLN A 205 -0.96 11.01 6.91
C GLN A 205 -0.15 10.21 5.89
N TRP A 206 -0.17 10.72 4.66
CA TRP A 206 0.87 10.44 3.68
C TRP A 206 1.24 11.71 2.93
N ASN A 207 2.36 12.28 3.28
CA ASN A 207 2.89 13.48 2.69
C ASN A 207 3.99 13.14 1.69
N ARG A 208 3.93 13.71 0.51
CA ARG A 208 4.96 13.62 -0.54
C ARG A 208 5.42 15.01 -0.96
N SER A 209 6.68 15.15 -1.28
CA SER A 209 7.21 16.35 -1.95
C SER A 209 6.63 16.48 -3.35
N VAL A 210 6.68 17.70 -3.88
CA VAL A 210 6.38 17.95 -5.29
C VAL A 210 7.18 17.01 -6.18
N GLN A 211 6.51 16.34 -7.10
CA GLN A 211 7.09 15.44 -8.07
C GLN A 211 6.75 15.89 -9.49
N PRO A 212 7.71 15.83 -10.42
CA PRO A 212 7.41 16.07 -11.82
C PRO A 212 6.54 14.93 -12.36
N ASP A 213 5.76 15.24 -13.39
CA ASP A 213 5.04 14.26 -14.16
C ASP A 213 5.95 13.14 -14.67
N LEU A 214 5.43 11.92 -14.65
CA LEU A 214 6.15 10.77 -15.15
C LEU A 214 6.31 10.86 -16.67
N GLY A 215 7.53 10.99 -17.12
CA GLY A 215 7.87 10.97 -18.54
C GLY A 215 8.00 9.55 -19.10
N TRP A 216 8.39 9.48 -20.38
CA TRP A 216 8.66 8.24 -21.09
C TRP A 216 9.75 8.43 -22.14
N PRO A 217 10.49 7.36 -22.52
CA PRO A 217 11.42 7.42 -23.64
C PRO A 217 10.62 7.54 -24.95
N GLN A 218 10.82 8.60 -25.70
CA GLN A 218 10.04 8.92 -26.91
C GLN A 218 10.06 7.80 -27.97
N LYS A 219 11.20 7.11 -28.12
CA LYS A 219 11.34 5.98 -29.05
C LYS A 219 10.46 4.76 -28.73
N TYR A 220 9.90 4.71 -27.53
CA TYR A 220 9.03 3.64 -27.06
C TYR A 220 7.61 4.14 -26.77
N ALA A 221 7.24 5.32 -27.27
CA ALA A 221 5.88 5.83 -27.09
C ALA A 221 4.88 4.84 -27.69
N ILE A 222 3.79 4.58 -26.96
CA ILE A 222 2.67 3.76 -27.46
C ILE A 222 1.97 4.54 -28.56
N PRO A 223 1.63 3.92 -29.69
CA PRO A 223 0.87 4.59 -30.76
C PRO A 223 -0.48 5.14 -30.23
N PRO A 224 -0.91 6.34 -30.64
CA PRO A 224 -2.16 6.94 -30.16
C PRO A 224 -3.40 6.08 -30.37
N ALA A 225 -3.47 5.30 -31.45
CA ALA A 225 -4.58 4.38 -31.68
C ALA A 225 -4.67 3.28 -30.61
N VAL A 226 -3.53 2.74 -30.18
CA VAL A 226 -3.47 1.75 -29.10
C VAL A 226 -3.85 2.40 -27.76
N LEU A 227 -3.32 3.58 -27.46
CA LEU A 227 -3.70 4.30 -26.22
C LEU A 227 -5.21 4.50 -26.15
N SER A 228 -5.83 4.96 -27.24
CA SER A 228 -7.27 5.22 -27.31
C SER A 228 -8.10 3.93 -27.14
N GLU A 229 -7.63 2.81 -27.70
CA GLU A 229 -8.27 1.49 -27.52
C GLU A 229 -8.34 1.07 -26.04
N TYR A 230 -7.30 1.42 -25.26
CA TYR A 230 -7.22 1.09 -23.83
C TYR A 230 -7.64 2.25 -22.91
N GLY A 231 -8.35 3.26 -23.43
CA GLY A 231 -8.98 4.33 -22.64
C GLY A 231 -8.04 5.46 -22.23
N PHE A 232 -6.95 5.68 -22.96
CA PHE A 232 -6.03 6.80 -22.72
C PHE A 232 -5.96 7.76 -23.90
N ASP A 233 -6.03 9.06 -23.63
CA ASP A 233 -5.95 10.09 -24.65
C ASP A 233 -4.51 10.40 -25.10
N SER A 234 -3.52 10.09 -24.25
CA SER A 234 -2.12 10.41 -24.51
C SER A 234 -1.16 9.55 -23.67
N MET A 235 0.13 9.55 -24.06
CA MET A 235 1.19 8.97 -23.23
C MET A 235 1.33 9.68 -21.88
N HIS A 236 1.04 10.97 -21.80
CA HIS A 236 1.05 11.69 -20.54
C HIS A 236 -0.04 11.15 -19.61
N GLN A 237 -1.26 10.99 -20.09
CA GLN A 237 -2.36 10.42 -19.33
C GLN A 237 -2.08 8.97 -18.93
N PHE A 238 -1.56 8.14 -19.85
CA PHE A 238 -1.14 6.76 -19.56
C PHE A 238 -0.10 6.68 -18.44
N ARG A 239 0.86 7.61 -18.41
CA ARG A 239 1.92 7.61 -17.39
C ARG A 239 1.46 8.18 -16.05
N ASN A 240 0.53 9.14 -16.08
CA ASN A 240 0.08 9.90 -14.92
C ASN A 240 -1.41 9.67 -14.62
N TRP A 241 -1.95 8.54 -14.97
CA TRP A 241 -3.37 8.18 -14.93
C TRP A 241 -4.04 8.43 -13.56
N ARG A 242 -3.28 8.35 -12.47
CA ARG A 242 -3.78 8.61 -11.12
C ARG A 242 -4.36 10.00 -10.92
N TRP A 243 -3.90 10.95 -11.72
CA TRP A 243 -4.35 12.33 -11.65
C TRP A 243 -5.60 12.62 -12.45
N TYR A 244 -6.04 11.69 -13.30
CA TYR A 244 -7.17 11.89 -14.20
C TYR A 244 -8.44 11.27 -13.66
N ARG A 245 -9.55 12.05 -13.69
CA ARG A 245 -10.89 11.55 -13.34
C ARG A 245 -11.30 10.44 -14.30
N GLY A 246 -11.98 9.45 -13.75
CA GLY A 246 -12.35 8.25 -14.51
C GLY A 246 -11.26 7.20 -14.67
N LEU A 247 -9.97 7.54 -14.45
CA LEU A 247 -8.87 6.59 -14.51
C LEU A 247 -8.39 6.16 -13.11
N GLY A 248 -8.14 7.13 -12.23
CA GLY A 248 -7.80 6.90 -10.82
C GLY A 248 -8.69 7.72 -9.90
N GLY A 249 -8.44 7.63 -8.59
CA GLY A 249 -9.14 8.38 -7.55
C GLY A 249 -8.31 9.53 -6.94
N GLY A 250 -7.17 9.85 -7.54
CA GLY A 250 -6.25 10.87 -7.04
C GLY A 250 -5.41 10.42 -5.83
N PRO A 251 -4.59 11.33 -5.28
CA PRO A 251 -3.70 11.03 -4.16
C PRO A 251 -4.41 10.48 -2.93
N ILE A 252 -5.61 10.95 -2.60
CA ILE A 252 -6.37 10.42 -1.46
C ILE A 252 -6.69 8.94 -1.60
N VAL A 253 -7.00 8.48 -2.80
CA VAL A 253 -7.29 7.08 -3.08
C VAL A 253 -5.99 6.28 -3.22
N ASP A 254 -5.01 6.78 -3.98
CA ASP A 254 -3.74 6.08 -4.19
C ASP A 254 -2.94 5.89 -2.88
N LEU A 255 -2.91 6.91 -2.02
CA LEU A 255 -2.12 6.90 -0.78
C LEU A 255 -2.98 6.58 0.45
N GLY A 256 -4.14 7.22 0.56
CA GLY A 256 -5.01 7.13 1.74
C GLY A 256 -5.61 5.75 1.94
N SER A 257 -5.82 4.98 0.89
CA SER A 257 -6.33 3.62 0.99
C SER A 257 -5.54 2.75 1.97
N HIS A 258 -4.23 2.93 2.06
CA HIS A 258 -3.39 2.18 2.98
C HIS A 258 -3.70 2.45 4.45
N GLN A 259 -3.84 3.74 4.83
CA GLN A 259 -4.07 4.12 6.23
C GLN A 259 -5.55 3.96 6.63
N ILE A 260 -6.46 4.29 5.73
CA ILE A 260 -7.90 4.19 5.98
C ILE A 260 -8.31 2.72 6.16
N ASP A 261 -7.68 1.80 5.41
CA ASP A 261 -7.81 0.36 5.63
C ASP A 261 -7.38 -0.06 7.05
N ILE A 262 -6.23 0.46 7.53
CA ILE A 262 -5.73 0.16 8.88
C ILE A 262 -6.65 0.72 9.96
N PHE A 263 -7.31 1.86 9.75
CA PHE A 263 -8.29 2.36 10.72
C PHE A 263 -9.40 1.34 10.96
N GLY A 264 -10.04 0.85 9.88
CA GLY A 264 -11.09 -0.15 9.98
C GLY A 264 -10.60 -1.45 10.59
N TRP A 265 -9.44 -1.93 10.17
CA TRP A 265 -8.86 -3.19 10.62
C TRP A 265 -8.47 -3.17 12.11
N PHE A 266 -7.87 -2.07 12.61
CA PHE A 266 -7.43 -1.96 13.99
C PHE A 266 -8.58 -1.65 14.95
N LEU A 267 -9.63 -0.95 14.48
CA LEU A 267 -10.84 -0.68 15.26
C LEU A 267 -11.88 -1.81 15.17
N ASP A 268 -11.68 -2.76 14.26
CA ASP A 268 -12.70 -3.78 13.91
C ASP A 268 -14.07 -3.17 13.60
N ALA A 269 -14.06 -2.07 12.84
CA ALA A 269 -15.25 -1.26 12.58
C ALA A 269 -15.18 -0.58 11.22
N VAL A 270 -16.35 -0.33 10.62
CA VAL A 270 -16.49 0.57 9.46
C VAL A 270 -16.94 1.95 9.93
N PRO A 271 -16.55 3.03 9.22
CA PRO A 271 -16.92 4.38 9.65
C PRO A 271 -18.42 4.63 9.51
N GLN A 272 -18.96 5.49 10.38
CA GLN A 272 -20.34 5.97 10.31
C GLN A 272 -20.47 7.30 9.56
N SER A 273 -19.39 8.05 9.43
CA SER A 273 -19.39 9.32 8.70
C SER A 273 -18.00 9.76 8.31
N VAL A 274 -17.92 10.65 7.29
CA VAL A 274 -16.71 11.37 6.91
C VAL A 274 -17.05 12.82 6.56
N VAL A 275 -16.18 13.74 6.96
CA VAL A 275 -16.13 15.11 6.47
C VAL A 275 -14.74 15.36 5.90
N ALA A 276 -14.66 16.06 4.77
CA ALA A 276 -13.39 16.31 4.13
C ALA A 276 -13.33 17.71 3.52
N SER A 277 -12.11 18.24 3.42
CA SER A 277 -11.76 19.44 2.66
C SER A 277 -10.54 19.11 1.80
N GLY A 278 -10.52 19.61 0.58
CA GLY A 278 -9.41 19.40 -0.35
C GLY A 278 -9.53 20.28 -1.57
N GLY A 279 -8.46 20.36 -2.32
CA GLY A 279 -8.38 21.16 -3.53
C GLY A 279 -7.24 20.75 -4.46
N LEU A 280 -7.32 21.20 -5.69
CA LEU A 280 -6.22 21.21 -6.65
C LEU A 280 -5.65 22.63 -6.63
N ASP A 281 -4.74 22.88 -5.68
CA ASP A 281 -4.31 24.23 -5.31
C ASP A 281 -2.89 24.53 -5.79
N TYR A 282 -2.13 23.50 -6.16
CA TYR A 282 -0.72 23.62 -6.53
C TYR A 282 -0.43 23.22 -7.97
N TYR A 283 -0.93 22.06 -8.43
CA TYR A 283 -0.63 21.55 -9.77
C TYR A 283 -1.49 22.18 -10.85
N ASP A 284 -1.00 22.14 -12.10
CA ASP A 284 -1.72 22.66 -13.26
C ASP A 284 -2.98 21.84 -13.57
N PRO A 285 -4.19 22.44 -13.56
CA PRO A 285 -5.43 21.74 -13.87
C PRO A 285 -5.52 21.22 -15.31
N ALA A 286 -4.63 21.66 -16.20
CA ALA A 286 -4.54 21.11 -17.56
C ALA A 286 -3.95 19.68 -17.58
N THR A 287 -3.25 19.27 -16.54
CA THR A 287 -2.56 17.97 -16.44
C THR A 287 -2.94 17.18 -15.19
N HIS A 288 -3.67 17.80 -14.26
CA HIS A 288 -4.11 17.19 -13.01
C HIS A 288 -5.58 17.55 -12.79
N GLU A 289 -6.41 16.57 -12.52
CA GLU A 289 -7.86 16.74 -12.32
C GLU A 289 -8.30 16.44 -10.90
N TRP A 290 -7.47 15.68 -10.15
CA TRP A 290 -7.72 15.33 -8.76
C TRP A 290 -6.98 16.25 -7.80
N TYR A 291 -7.47 16.27 -6.56
CA TYR A 291 -6.97 17.10 -5.47
C TYR A 291 -5.53 16.74 -5.09
N ASP A 292 -4.65 17.72 -5.00
CA ASP A 292 -3.27 17.57 -4.52
C ASP A 292 -3.15 17.63 -2.99
N THR A 293 -4.17 18.17 -2.35
CA THR A 293 -4.29 18.31 -0.92
C THR A 293 -5.67 17.85 -0.47
N VAL A 294 -5.73 16.89 0.46
CA VAL A 294 -6.99 16.43 1.07
C VAL A 294 -6.79 16.18 2.56
N MET A 295 -7.74 16.66 3.37
CA MET A 295 -7.86 16.38 4.79
C MET A 295 -9.24 15.83 5.08
N ALA A 296 -9.31 14.70 5.79
CA ALA A 296 -10.57 14.03 6.12
C ALA A 296 -10.63 13.71 7.61
N ILE A 297 -11.84 13.75 8.18
CA ILE A 297 -12.14 13.28 9.54
C ILE A 297 -13.26 12.27 9.43
N TYR A 298 -12.95 11.05 9.83
CA TYR A 298 -13.93 9.97 9.98
C TYR A 298 -14.42 9.87 11.42
N GLU A 299 -15.62 9.34 11.59
CA GLU A 299 -16.16 8.91 12.87
C GLU A 299 -16.39 7.39 12.81
N TYR A 300 -15.70 6.64 13.69
CA TYR A 300 -15.88 5.20 13.85
C TYR A 300 -16.65 4.91 15.14
N PRO A 301 -17.63 4.01 15.11
CA PRO A 301 -18.28 3.55 16.34
C PRO A 301 -17.33 2.68 17.15
N SER A 302 -17.42 2.76 18.47
CA SER A 302 -16.78 1.82 19.40
C SER A 302 -17.70 1.61 20.61
N ASP A 303 -17.45 0.56 21.40
CA ASP A 303 -18.22 0.28 22.62
C ASP A 303 -18.20 1.43 23.63
N ALA A 304 -17.09 2.19 23.63
CA ALA A 304 -16.90 3.33 24.53
C ALA A 304 -17.34 4.68 23.93
N GLY A 305 -17.93 4.69 22.73
CA GLY A 305 -18.39 5.91 22.05
C GLY A 305 -17.85 6.05 20.64
N VAL A 306 -17.37 7.24 20.27
CA VAL A 306 -16.90 7.53 18.89
C VAL A 306 -15.41 7.77 18.90
N VAL A 307 -14.70 7.09 18.00
CA VAL A 307 -13.32 7.37 17.66
C VAL A 307 -13.27 8.33 16.46
N ARG A 308 -12.53 9.41 16.57
CA ARG A 308 -12.30 10.35 15.45
C ARG A 308 -10.96 10.10 14.81
N ALA A 309 -10.98 9.75 13.53
CA ALA A 309 -9.77 9.47 12.76
C ALA A 309 -9.53 10.60 11.75
N PHE A 310 -8.46 11.35 11.97
CA PHE A 310 -7.97 12.35 11.03
C PHE A 310 -7.00 11.71 10.04
N TYR A 311 -7.19 12.02 8.77
CA TYR A 311 -6.28 11.64 7.70
C TYR A 311 -5.93 12.83 6.81
N GLN A 312 -4.67 12.93 6.42
CA GLN A 312 -4.20 13.96 5.51
C GLN A 312 -3.35 13.34 4.40
N THR A 313 -3.51 13.82 3.16
CA THR A 313 -2.56 13.60 2.09
C THR A 313 -2.16 14.91 1.44
N LEU A 314 -0.85 15.09 1.27
CA LEU A 314 -0.24 16.23 0.58
C LEU A 314 0.72 15.70 -0.47
N THR A 315 0.73 16.34 -1.65
CA THR A 315 1.72 16.05 -2.69
C THR A 315 2.67 17.23 -2.95
N THR A 316 2.71 18.17 -2.01
CA THR A 316 3.49 19.42 -2.08
C THR A 316 4.56 19.52 -1.00
N ASN A 317 4.50 18.68 0.03
CA ASN A 317 5.44 18.68 1.15
C ASN A 317 5.58 17.26 1.72
N SER A 318 6.80 16.83 2.04
CA SER A 318 7.09 15.47 2.53
C SER A 318 7.33 15.37 4.03
N ASN A 319 6.99 16.42 4.80
CA ASN A 319 7.26 16.42 6.23
C ASN A 319 6.63 15.22 6.94
N GLN A 320 7.42 14.50 7.72
CA GLN A 320 7.08 13.26 8.44
C GLN A 320 6.64 12.08 7.54
N GLY A 321 6.56 12.24 6.21
CA GLY A 321 6.20 11.15 5.29
C GLY A 321 4.83 10.53 5.59
N TYR A 322 4.81 9.23 5.94
CA TYR A 322 3.57 8.51 6.25
C TYR A 322 3.66 7.77 7.59
N TYR A 323 2.54 7.71 8.29
CA TYR A 323 2.36 6.98 9.55
C TYR A 323 0.88 6.82 9.90
N GLU A 324 0.60 5.97 10.90
CA GLU A 324 -0.64 5.89 11.66
C GLU A 324 -0.33 6.07 13.16
N SER A 325 -1.13 6.87 13.86
CA SER A 325 -1.03 7.09 15.30
C SER A 325 -2.39 6.88 15.96
N PHE A 326 -2.50 5.83 16.77
CA PHE A 326 -3.70 5.48 17.52
C PHE A 326 -3.52 5.95 18.96
N MET A 327 -4.37 6.87 19.42
CA MET A 327 -4.27 7.52 20.72
C MET A 327 -5.42 7.10 21.62
N GLY A 328 -5.07 6.44 22.71
CA GLY A 328 -5.99 6.05 23.77
C GLY A 328 -5.66 6.74 25.12
N ASP A 329 -6.48 6.50 26.13
CA ASP A 329 -6.32 7.09 27.46
C ASP A 329 -5.20 6.44 28.30
N GLN A 330 -4.63 5.32 27.82
CA GLN A 330 -3.51 4.64 28.50
C GLN A 330 -2.23 4.63 27.66
N GLY A 331 -2.29 4.95 26.36
CA GLY A 331 -1.10 4.99 25.51
C GLY A 331 -1.38 5.37 24.08
N THR A 332 -0.30 5.54 23.34
CA THR A 332 -0.32 5.83 21.90
C THR A 332 0.50 4.81 21.15
N LEU A 333 -0.08 4.21 20.12
CA LEU A 333 0.64 3.41 19.13
C LEU A 333 0.96 4.29 17.93
N TYR A 334 2.24 4.49 17.64
CA TYR A 334 2.72 5.13 16.41
C TYR A 334 3.36 4.05 15.53
N ILE A 335 2.85 3.84 14.32
CA ILE A 335 3.30 2.75 13.44
C ILE A 335 3.51 3.23 12.00
N THR A 336 4.51 2.65 11.35
CA THR A 336 4.78 2.75 9.90
C THR A 336 5.28 1.40 9.38
N GLU A 337 5.30 1.22 8.06
CA GLU A 337 5.93 0.04 7.44
C GLU A 337 7.45 0.03 7.62
N SER A 338 8.06 1.19 7.88
CA SER A 338 9.51 1.29 8.13
C SER A 338 9.86 0.76 9.52
N ALA A 339 10.69 -0.26 9.60
CA ALA A 339 11.12 -0.89 10.86
C ALA A 339 11.84 0.09 11.82
N GLY A 340 12.53 1.09 11.28
CA GLY A 340 13.24 2.09 12.07
C GLY A 340 12.37 3.24 12.62
N ARG A 341 11.04 3.18 12.41
CA ARG A 341 10.10 4.21 12.86
C ARG A 341 8.87 3.57 13.48
N GLY A 342 8.45 4.11 14.62
CA GLY A 342 7.25 3.66 15.32
C GLY A 342 7.58 3.03 16.66
N GLY A 343 6.68 3.25 17.61
CA GLY A 343 6.77 2.79 19.00
C GLY A 343 5.44 2.89 19.69
N VAL A 344 5.43 2.49 20.96
CA VAL A 344 4.26 2.57 21.84
C VAL A 344 4.63 3.45 23.04
N TYR A 345 3.82 4.47 23.27
CA TYR A 345 4.05 5.47 24.29
C TYR A 345 3.05 5.27 25.42
N ARG A 346 3.56 5.05 26.64
CA ARG A 346 2.73 4.80 27.81
C ARG A 346 2.34 6.11 28.50
N GLU A 347 1.04 6.37 28.63
CA GLU A 347 0.55 7.50 29.40
C GLU A 347 0.93 7.38 30.90
N GLN A 348 1.11 8.51 31.55
CA GLN A 348 1.55 8.55 32.94
C GLN A 348 0.52 7.88 33.90
N SER A 349 -0.74 7.98 33.58
CA SER A 349 -1.85 7.38 34.33
C SER A 349 -2.10 5.91 34.03
N ALA A 350 -1.43 5.35 33.01
CA ALA A 350 -1.61 3.97 32.60
C ALA A 350 -1.03 2.97 33.62
N PRO A 351 -1.58 1.75 33.71
CA PRO A 351 -0.98 0.67 34.47
C PRO A 351 0.47 0.42 34.04
N ASP A 352 1.24 -0.28 34.89
CA ASP A 352 2.61 -0.70 34.60
C ASP A 352 2.59 -1.73 33.44
N TRP A 353 3.47 -1.53 32.45
CA TRP A 353 3.58 -2.40 31.28
C TRP A 353 4.70 -3.46 31.39
N ARG A 354 5.35 -3.63 32.53
CA ARG A 354 6.40 -4.66 32.73
C ARG A 354 5.95 -6.06 32.31
N ARG A 355 4.71 -6.44 32.62
CA ARG A 355 4.13 -7.71 32.16
C ARG A 355 4.20 -7.89 30.65
N TRP A 356 3.92 -6.84 29.90
CA TRP A 356 3.92 -6.91 28.43
C TRP A 356 5.33 -6.94 27.84
N VAL A 357 6.28 -6.32 28.52
CA VAL A 357 7.72 -6.46 28.21
C VAL A 357 8.20 -7.88 28.50
N GLU A 358 7.86 -8.46 29.67
CA GLU A 358 8.20 -9.84 30.01
C GLU A 358 7.60 -10.88 29.04
N LEU A 359 6.42 -10.62 28.47
CA LEU A 359 5.79 -11.46 27.46
C LEU A 359 6.32 -11.21 26.04
N GLY A 360 7.24 -10.27 25.85
CA GLY A 360 7.81 -9.91 24.52
C GLY A 360 6.82 -9.18 23.61
N TYR A 361 5.79 -8.53 24.17
CA TYR A 361 4.86 -7.71 23.38
C TYR A 361 5.46 -6.34 23.06
N LEU A 362 6.34 -5.85 23.93
CA LEU A 362 7.08 -4.60 23.81
C LEU A 362 8.54 -4.82 24.25
N ASP A 363 9.45 -4.05 23.70
CA ASP A 363 10.78 -3.90 24.28
C ASP A 363 10.71 -3.02 25.53
N ALA A 364 11.68 -3.21 26.44
CA ALA A 364 11.85 -2.28 27.54
C ALA A 364 12.10 -0.87 26.99
N PRO A 365 11.60 0.18 27.68
CA PRO A 365 11.90 1.54 27.26
C PRO A 365 13.41 1.77 27.34
N GLU A 366 13.97 2.48 26.37
CA GLU A 366 15.34 2.95 26.52
C GLU A 366 15.39 3.83 27.77
N GLU A 367 16.27 3.47 28.73
CA GLU A 367 16.62 4.36 29.84
C GLU A 367 17.36 5.58 29.25
N GLU A 368 16.67 6.44 28.54
CA GLU A 368 17.09 7.84 28.57
C GLU A 368 16.91 8.26 30.02
N ALA A 369 18.07 8.39 30.71
CA ALA A 369 18.12 9.05 31.94
C ALA A 369 17.50 10.45 31.76
N MET A 370 16.19 10.53 31.97
CA MET A 370 15.58 11.79 32.36
C MET A 370 16.18 12.10 33.73
N SER A 371 17.39 12.63 33.71
CA SER A 371 17.81 13.52 34.78
C SER A 371 16.83 14.67 34.66
N LEU A 372 15.70 14.55 35.34
CA LEU A 372 14.87 15.67 35.68
C LEU A 372 15.87 16.60 36.42
N ASP A 373 16.29 17.66 35.79
CA ASP A 373 16.91 18.74 36.47
C ASP A 373 15.87 19.21 37.48
N GLU A 374 16.05 18.82 38.75
CA GLU A 374 15.13 19.13 39.85
C GLU A 374 14.91 20.65 40.01
N SER A 375 15.68 21.46 39.28
CA SER A 375 15.53 22.91 39.21
C SER A 375 14.44 23.38 38.20
N LEU A 376 13.94 22.52 37.29
CA LEU A 376 12.86 22.91 36.40
C LEU A 376 11.53 22.87 37.15
N VAL A 377 11.00 24.03 37.42
CA VAL A 377 9.61 24.22 37.88
C VAL A 377 8.74 23.83 36.71
N LEU A 378 8.26 22.55 36.68
CA LEU A 378 7.30 22.08 35.68
C LEU A 378 6.04 22.94 35.81
N ASP A 379 5.67 23.62 34.72
CA ASP A 379 4.37 24.23 34.61
C ASP A 379 3.34 23.06 34.60
N VAL A 380 2.44 23.04 35.58
CA VAL A 380 1.41 22.02 35.71
C VAL A 380 0.50 21.90 34.46
N ARG A 381 0.62 22.81 33.51
CA ARG A 381 -0.07 22.82 32.21
C ARG A 381 0.72 22.09 31.12
N GLU A 382 1.98 21.78 31.34
CA GLU A 382 2.82 21.05 30.41
C GLU A 382 2.72 19.54 30.67
N THR A 383 2.38 18.77 29.64
CA THR A 383 2.42 17.32 29.68
C THR A 383 3.76 16.85 29.14
N LEU A 384 4.53 16.13 29.96
CA LEU A 384 5.78 15.51 29.50
C LEU A 384 5.48 14.45 28.45
N ALA A 385 6.36 14.32 27.45
CA ALA A 385 6.28 13.24 26.50
C ALA A 385 6.38 11.88 27.22
N PRO A 386 5.48 10.93 26.97
CA PRO A 386 5.53 9.63 27.61
C PRO A 386 6.74 8.81 27.10
N PRO A 387 7.26 7.87 27.91
CA PRO A 387 8.36 7.01 27.50
C PRO A 387 7.98 6.12 26.32
N GLU A 388 8.92 5.94 25.39
CA GLU A 388 8.75 5.10 24.22
C GLU A 388 9.17 3.66 24.50
N HIS A 389 8.31 2.73 24.11
CA HIS A 389 8.62 1.30 24.00
C HIS A 389 8.71 0.92 22.53
N ARG A 390 9.75 0.22 22.13
CA ARG A 390 9.88 -0.27 20.75
C ARG A 390 8.97 -1.47 20.51
N ILE A 391 8.54 -1.63 19.27
CA ILE A 391 7.80 -2.80 18.79
C ILE A 391 8.85 -3.88 18.46
N PRO A 392 8.86 -5.05 19.14
CA PRO A 392 9.91 -6.08 19.05
C PRO A 392 9.77 -6.94 17.79
N VAL A 393 9.40 -6.35 16.66
CA VAL A 393 9.23 -7.07 15.39
C VAL A 393 10.09 -6.40 14.33
N GLU A 394 11.15 -7.12 13.93
CA GLU A 394 11.96 -6.76 12.78
C GLU A 394 11.29 -7.26 11.49
N PHE A 395 11.29 -6.41 10.47
CA PHE A 395 10.76 -6.75 9.17
C PHE A 395 11.71 -6.21 8.08
N ASN A 396 12.39 -7.13 7.39
CA ASN A 396 13.43 -6.82 6.42
C ASN A 396 13.08 -7.24 4.98
N ASP A 397 11.94 -7.89 4.79
CA ASP A 397 11.47 -8.29 3.46
C ASP A 397 10.85 -7.10 2.69
N PRO A 398 10.75 -7.19 1.36
CA PRO A 398 9.95 -6.25 0.59
C PRO A 398 8.51 -6.19 1.11
N TYR A 399 7.94 -5.01 1.24
CA TYR A 399 6.63 -4.78 1.90
C TYR A 399 5.48 -5.64 1.34
N HIS A 400 5.51 -5.99 0.06
CA HIS A 400 4.49 -6.83 -0.58
C HIS A 400 4.70 -8.33 -0.38
N MET A 401 5.91 -8.75 0.02
CA MET A 401 6.28 -10.16 0.11
C MET A 401 5.36 -10.99 1.01
N PRO A 402 5.08 -10.61 2.26
CA PRO A 402 4.21 -11.40 3.13
C PRO A 402 2.79 -11.55 2.58
N HIS A 403 2.30 -10.52 1.89
CA HIS A 403 0.94 -10.53 1.33
C HIS A 403 0.83 -11.44 0.09
N LEU A 404 1.87 -11.47 -0.73
CA LEU A 404 1.96 -12.42 -1.85
C LEU A 404 2.15 -13.86 -1.35
N VAL A 405 2.97 -14.08 -0.31
CA VAL A 405 3.13 -15.39 0.34
C VAL A 405 1.78 -15.89 0.86
N ASN A 406 1.04 -15.06 1.61
CA ASN A 406 -0.31 -15.39 2.08
C ASN A 406 -1.25 -15.74 0.92
N PHE A 407 -1.24 -14.98 -0.18
CA PHE A 407 -2.04 -15.30 -1.36
C PHE A 407 -1.74 -16.69 -1.91
N PHE A 408 -0.46 -17.02 -2.12
CA PHE A 408 -0.08 -18.32 -2.68
C PHE A 408 -0.31 -19.48 -1.70
N ASN A 409 -0.15 -19.26 -0.40
CA ASN A 409 -0.50 -20.25 0.62
C ASN A 409 -2.01 -20.48 0.66
N ALA A 410 -2.82 -19.43 0.50
CA ALA A 410 -4.27 -19.58 0.37
C ALA A 410 -4.66 -20.36 -0.91
N VAL A 411 -3.99 -20.11 -2.04
CA VAL A 411 -4.20 -20.89 -3.28
C VAL A 411 -3.85 -22.37 -3.09
N ARG A 412 -2.84 -22.68 -2.24
CA ARG A 412 -2.51 -24.06 -1.86
C ARG A 412 -3.47 -24.65 -0.83
N GLY A 413 -4.37 -23.87 -0.25
CA GLY A 413 -5.29 -24.29 0.81
C GLY A 413 -4.63 -24.38 2.21
N GLU A 414 -3.51 -23.69 2.43
CA GLU A 414 -2.73 -23.70 3.67
C GLU A 414 -3.11 -22.54 4.60
N GLU A 415 -3.63 -21.44 4.06
CA GLU A 415 -4.02 -20.23 4.80
C GLU A 415 -5.32 -19.64 4.26
N GLU A 416 -5.91 -18.73 5.03
CA GLU A 416 -6.97 -17.83 4.55
C GLU A 416 -6.37 -16.53 4.04
N LEU A 417 -7.11 -15.81 3.17
CA LEU A 417 -6.67 -14.52 2.66
C LEU A 417 -6.70 -13.44 3.75
N ASN A 418 -5.64 -12.68 3.88
CA ASN A 418 -5.58 -11.57 4.83
C ASN A 418 -6.39 -10.33 4.37
N CYS A 419 -6.67 -10.22 3.09
CA CYS A 419 -7.54 -9.19 2.52
C CYS A 419 -8.42 -9.76 1.40
N PRO A 420 -9.44 -10.58 1.73
CA PRO A 420 -10.39 -11.07 0.74
C PRO A 420 -11.20 -9.92 0.13
N ALA A 421 -11.90 -10.21 -0.96
CA ALA A 421 -12.66 -9.25 -1.75
C ALA A 421 -13.59 -8.36 -0.91
N GLU A 422 -14.30 -8.94 0.06
CA GLU A 422 -15.22 -8.23 0.96
C GLU A 422 -14.50 -7.17 1.79
N VAL A 423 -13.36 -7.53 2.35
CA VAL A 423 -12.52 -6.63 3.16
C VAL A 423 -11.96 -5.49 2.31
N GLY A 424 -11.48 -5.80 1.10
CA GLY A 424 -11.06 -4.78 0.14
C GLY A 424 -12.20 -3.82 -0.23
N TYR A 425 -13.43 -4.35 -0.36
CA TYR A 425 -14.60 -3.54 -0.65
C TYR A 425 -14.97 -2.57 0.49
N GLU A 426 -14.85 -2.99 1.75
CA GLU A 426 -15.06 -2.10 2.89
C GLU A 426 -14.09 -0.92 2.86
N SER A 427 -12.82 -1.16 2.55
CA SER A 427 -11.82 -0.11 2.39
C SER A 427 -12.12 0.79 1.20
N ALA A 428 -12.53 0.23 0.05
CA ALA A 428 -12.93 1.01 -1.12
C ALA A 428 -14.12 1.94 -0.83
N VAL A 429 -15.14 1.48 -0.09
CA VAL A 429 -16.27 2.33 0.34
C VAL A 429 -15.79 3.49 1.18
N ALA A 430 -14.92 3.23 2.17
CA ALA A 430 -14.43 4.27 3.06
C ALA A 430 -13.59 5.32 2.30
N VAL A 431 -12.69 4.90 1.41
CA VAL A 431 -11.73 5.81 0.77
C VAL A 431 -12.33 6.57 -0.41
N LEU A 432 -13.11 5.91 -1.28
CA LEU A 432 -13.66 6.58 -2.48
C LEU A 432 -14.66 7.69 -2.12
N LYS A 433 -15.39 7.54 -1.02
CA LYS A 433 -16.33 8.57 -0.55
C LYS A 433 -15.66 9.82 0.02
N VAL A 434 -14.35 9.85 0.21
CA VAL A 434 -13.67 11.09 0.58
C VAL A 434 -13.76 12.12 -0.54
N ASN A 435 -13.57 11.70 -1.79
CA ASN A 435 -13.73 12.58 -2.93
C ASN A 435 -15.15 13.16 -3.00
N ASP A 436 -16.18 12.34 -2.76
CA ASP A 436 -17.57 12.81 -2.68
C ASP A 436 -17.77 13.83 -1.55
N ALA A 437 -17.13 13.63 -0.39
CA ALA A 437 -17.21 14.54 0.74
C ALA A 437 -16.57 15.90 0.43
N VAL A 438 -15.42 15.91 -0.25
CA VAL A 438 -14.76 17.14 -0.72
C VAL A 438 -15.66 17.87 -1.72
N GLU A 439 -16.17 17.18 -2.73
CA GLU A 439 -17.01 17.79 -3.78
C GLU A 439 -18.31 18.40 -3.22
N ARG A 440 -18.94 17.73 -2.25
CA ARG A 440 -20.18 18.21 -1.62
C ARG A 440 -19.95 19.27 -0.55
N GLY A 441 -18.76 19.36 0.01
CA GLY A 441 -18.43 20.25 1.12
C GLY A 441 -19.30 20.02 2.38
N THR A 442 -19.79 18.78 2.56
CA THR A 442 -20.67 18.42 3.67
C THR A 442 -20.25 17.09 4.31
N LYS A 443 -20.64 16.88 5.56
CA LYS A 443 -20.49 15.60 6.24
C LYS A 443 -21.35 14.54 5.55
N LEU A 444 -20.71 13.45 5.11
CA LEU A 444 -21.40 12.27 4.59
C LEU A 444 -21.60 11.25 5.70
N THR A 445 -22.79 10.69 5.77
CA THR A 445 -23.12 9.57 6.68
C THR A 445 -23.12 8.28 5.88
N PHE A 446 -22.45 7.27 6.36
CA PHE A 446 -22.47 5.92 5.79
C PHE A 446 -23.63 5.11 6.40
N ARG A 447 -24.27 4.31 5.55
CA ARG A 447 -25.14 3.24 6.00
C ARG A 447 -24.35 1.95 6.09
N GLN A 448 -24.53 1.16 7.14
CA GLN A 448 -23.84 -0.12 7.30
C GLN A 448 -24.02 -1.07 6.10
N SER A 449 -25.17 -0.98 5.42
CA SER A 449 -25.44 -1.76 4.20
C SER A 449 -24.58 -1.37 3.00
N GLU A 450 -23.91 -0.21 3.01
CA GLU A 450 -23.02 0.22 1.92
C GLU A 450 -21.70 -0.55 1.94
N PHE A 451 -21.29 -1.09 3.09
CA PHE A 451 -20.09 -1.91 3.26
C PHE A 451 -20.31 -3.40 2.99
N ARG A 452 -21.51 -3.80 2.61
CA ARG A 452 -21.88 -5.21 2.35
C ARG A 452 -22.30 -5.38 0.89
N VAL A 453 -21.85 -6.49 0.29
CA VAL A 453 -22.23 -6.89 -1.07
C VAL A 453 -23.21 -8.02 -1.02
#